data_5449e7718614cd6a574b637ab0728f7e
#
_entry.id   5449e7718614cd6a574b637ab0728f7e
#
_cell.length_a   1.000
_cell.length_b   1.000
_cell.length_c   1.000
_cell.angle_alpha   90.00
_cell.angle_beta   90.00
_cell.angle_gamma   90.00
#
_symmetry.space_group_name_H-M   'P 1'
#
loop_
_entity.id
_entity.type
_entity.pdbx_description
1 polymer ?
#
loop_
_entity_poly.entity_id
_entity_poly.type
_entity_poly.pdbx_seq_one_letter_code
_entity_poly.pdbx_strand_id
1 'polypeptide(L)'
;MNVGTFFQHFNNAEYSPVNLYAATKEAFSGVIKYYVEARNLKCIDLHLFDTYGADDKRGKILGLLKKISETGEALKMSPGEQLIDIVYIDDVVEAFVLAGKYLTACKYDYCGTYGVSSTKPIPLREVVKIFEDVAGKKLSIEWGGRPYRAREIMVPWHSYKLLPSWQPKIPLQEGIKKFLKQT
;
A
#
# COMPACT_ATOMS: atom_id res chain seq x y z
N MET A 1 10.93 11.77 -9.90
CA MET A 1 10.06 10.68 -9.43
C MET A 1 8.99 11.26 -8.53
N ASN A 2 7.72 10.98 -8.80
CA ASN A 2 6.59 11.35 -7.95
C ASN A 2 6.05 10.12 -7.21
N VAL A 3 5.39 10.34 -6.08
CA VAL A 3 4.83 9.26 -5.27
C VAL A 3 3.36 9.54 -5.03
N GLY A 4 2.52 8.78 -5.73
CA GLY A 4 1.08 8.74 -5.57
C GLY A 4 0.64 7.64 -4.58
N THR A 5 -0.64 7.36 -4.58
CA THR A 5 -1.25 6.34 -3.72
C THR A 5 -2.43 5.67 -4.44
N PHE A 6 -2.65 4.39 -4.20
CA PHE A 6 -3.81 3.69 -4.72
C PHE A 6 -5.15 4.30 -4.23
N PHE A 7 -5.14 5.08 -3.17
CA PHE A 7 -6.29 5.85 -2.69
C PHE A 7 -6.79 6.92 -3.68
N GLN A 8 -6.05 7.23 -4.74
CA GLN A 8 -6.49 8.10 -5.83
C GLN A 8 -7.53 7.42 -6.74
N HIS A 9 -7.71 6.09 -6.61
CA HIS A 9 -8.44 5.24 -7.55
C HIS A 9 -9.61 4.47 -6.90
N PHE A 10 -10.42 5.15 -6.09
CA PHE A 10 -11.60 4.54 -5.49
C PHE A 10 -12.50 3.90 -6.56
N ASN A 11 -13.01 2.69 -6.29
CA ASN A 11 -13.78 1.88 -7.23
C ASN A 11 -13.06 1.65 -8.58
N ASN A 12 -11.74 1.54 -8.55
CA ASN A 12 -10.90 1.33 -9.74
C ASN A 12 -11.05 2.43 -10.81
N ALA A 13 -11.52 3.61 -10.45
CA ALA A 13 -11.60 4.75 -11.36
C ALA A 13 -10.19 5.28 -11.71
N GLU A 14 -10.06 5.93 -12.85
CA GLU A 14 -8.83 6.62 -13.22
C GLU A 14 -8.45 7.67 -12.16
N TYR A 15 -9.45 8.44 -11.70
CA TYR A 15 -9.32 9.33 -10.56
C TYR A 15 -10.63 9.40 -9.78
N SER A 16 -10.58 9.02 -8.50
CA SER A 16 -11.65 9.19 -7.52
C SER A 16 -11.04 9.09 -6.12
N PRO A 17 -10.65 10.21 -5.48
CA PRO A 17 -9.89 10.17 -4.25
C PRO A 17 -10.73 9.66 -3.08
N VAL A 18 -10.16 8.77 -2.28
CA VAL A 18 -10.79 8.23 -1.06
C VAL A 18 -10.94 9.32 0.02
N ASN A 19 -9.98 10.21 0.10
CA ASN A 19 -9.88 11.25 1.12
C ASN A 19 -9.07 12.46 0.64
N LEU A 20 -8.96 13.49 1.48
CA LEU A 20 -8.22 14.71 1.16
C LEU A 20 -6.74 14.44 0.86
N TYR A 21 -6.10 13.50 1.56
CA TYR A 21 -4.72 13.11 1.27
C TYR A 21 -4.57 12.61 -0.18
N ALA A 22 -5.45 11.73 -0.64
CA ALA A 22 -5.43 11.26 -2.02
C ALA A 22 -5.70 12.38 -3.02
N ALA A 23 -6.61 13.31 -2.69
CA ALA A 23 -6.89 14.48 -3.52
C ALA A 23 -5.67 15.42 -3.64
N THR A 24 -4.93 15.65 -2.55
CA THR A 24 -3.70 16.48 -2.61
C THR A 24 -2.59 15.81 -3.41
N LYS A 25 -2.50 14.48 -3.39
CA LYS A 25 -1.56 13.71 -4.23
C LYS A 25 -1.86 13.92 -5.71
N GLU A 26 -3.13 13.86 -6.11
CA GLU A 26 -3.53 14.11 -7.50
C GLU A 26 -3.31 15.56 -7.92
N ALA A 27 -3.64 16.52 -7.07
CA ALA A 27 -3.36 17.92 -7.34
C ALA A 27 -1.88 18.17 -7.64
N PHE A 28 -0.97 17.49 -6.91
CA PHE A 28 0.46 17.58 -7.15
C PHE A 28 0.87 16.91 -8.48
N SER A 29 0.22 15.83 -8.89
CA SER A 29 0.44 15.21 -10.22
C SER A 29 0.13 16.21 -11.34
N GLY A 30 -0.90 17.05 -11.18
CA GLY A 30 -1.18 18.15 -12.10
C GLY A 30 -0.05 19.20 -12.18
N VAL A 31 0.56 19.53 -11.04
CA VAL A 31 1.74 20.42 -11.00
C VAL A 31 2.93 19.79 -11.73
N ILE A 32 3.19 18.51 -11.48
CA ILE A 32 4.27 17.76 -12.17
C ILE A 32 4.04 17.77 -13.68
N LYS A 33 2.81 17.57 -14.14
CA LYS A 33 2.46 17.58 -15.56
C LYS A 33 2.87 18.91 -16.24
N TYR A 34 2.62 20.05 -15.59
CA TYR A 34 3.09 21.34 -16.09
C TYR A 34 4.62 21.36 -16.29
N TYR A 35 5.40 20.88 -15.32
CA TYR A 35 6.86 20.88 -15.43
C TYR A 35 7.37 19.89 -16.49
N VAL A 36 6.70 18.76 -16.68
CA VAL A 36 7.01 17.81 -17.75
C VAL A 36 6.81 18.49 -19.12
N GLU A 37 5.65 19.12 -19.33
CA GLU A 37 5.29 19.73 -20.63
C GLU A 37 6.06 21.04 -20.92
N ALA A 38 6.23 21.90 -19.92
CA ALA A 38 6.79 23.25 -20.12
C ALA A 38 8.29 23.34 -19.82
N ARG A 39 8.90 22.39 -19.15
CA ARG A 39 10.29 22.44 -18.67
C ARG A 39 11.09 21.19 -18.98
N ASN A 40 10.54 20.25 -19.76
CA ASN A 40 11.18 18.97 -20.12
C ASN A 40 11.67 18.18 -18.88
N LEU A 41 10.92 18.28 -17.76
CA LEU A 41 11.22 17.53 -16.55
C LEU A 41 10.88 16.06 -16.79
N LYS A 42 11.84 15.16 -16.67
CA LYS A 42 11.55 13.72 -16.70
C LYS A 42 10.83 13.29 -15.42
N CYS A 43 9.71 12.60 -15.55
CA CYS A 43 8.94 12.09 -14.42
C CYS A 43 8.49 10.65 -14.61
N ILE A 44 8.44 9.91 -13.51
CA ILE A 44 7.80 8.61 -13.33
C ILE A 44 6.95 8.69 -12.06
N ASP A 45 5.74 8.16 -12.11
CA ASP A 45 4.82 8.08 -10.97
C ASP A 45 4.77 6.67 -10.40
N LEU A 46 4.98 6.54 -9.08
CA LEU A 46 4.79 5.31 -8.32
C LEU A 46 3.59 5.47 -7.39
N HIS A 47 2.50 4.75 -7.64
CA HIS A 47 1.35 4.71 -6.76
C HIS A 47 1.50 3.57 -5.75
N LEU A 48 1.77 3.94 -4.50
CA LEU A 48 2.00 2.97 -3.44
C LEU A 48 0.69 2.41 -2.91
N PHE A 49 0.68 1.10 -2.69
CA PHE A 49 -0.29 0.41 -1.88
C PHE A 49 0.08 0.47 -0.40
N ASP A 50 -0.64 -0.22 0.49
CA ASP A 50 -0.28 -0.22 1.87
C ASP A 50 1.10 -0.85 2.08
N THR A 51 1.97 -0.12 2.74
CA THR A 51 3.34 -0.57 3.03
C THR A 51 3.51 -0.85 4.51
N TYR A 52 4.32 -1.85 4.82
CA TYR A 52 4.70 -2.18 6.18
C TYR A 52 6.17 -2.63 6.23
N GLY A 53 6.76 -2.59 7.39
CA GLY A 53 8.14 -3.01 7.60
C GLY A 53 8.51 -2.93 9.07
N ALA A 54 9.74 -3.32 9.37
CA ALA A 54 10.31 -3.13 10.69
C ALA A 54 10.18 -1.68 11.14
N ASP A 55 10.00 -1.46 12.43
CA ASP A 55 9.90 -0.14 13.06
C ASP A 55 8.75 0.76 12.54
N ASP A 56 7.74 0.20 11.87
CA ASP A 56 6.57 0.97 11.46
C ASP A 56 5.70 1.37 12.66
N LYS A 57 5.92 2.60 13.13
CA LYS A 57 5.18 3.20 14.28
C LYS A 57 3.85 3.85 13.91
N ARG A 58 3.43 3.77 12.65
CA ARG A 58 2.21 4.48 12.16
C ARG A 58 0.93 3.78 12.55
N GLY A 59 0.65 3.18 13.55
CA GLY A 59 -0.65 2.62 13.97
C GLY A 59 -1.52 1.98 12.85
N LYS A 60 -0.89 1.49 11.77
CA LYS A 60 -1.55 0.75 10.70
C LYS A 60 -1.92 -0.65 11.17
N ILE A 61 -2.63 -1.41 10.33
CA ILE A 61 -3.21 -2.69 10.69
C ILE A 61 -2.23 -3.64 11.40
N LEU A 62 -1.05 -3.88 10.85
CA LEU A 62 -0.08 -4.79 11.48
C LEU A 62 0.46 -4.29 12.82
N GLY A 63 0.66 -2.96 12.95
CA GLY A 63 1.02 -2.35 14.23
C GLY A 63 -0.07 -2.48 15.30
N LEU A 64 -1.35 -2.35 14.89
CA LEU A 64 -2.48 -2.59 15.78
C LEU A 64 -2.58 -4.06 16.20
N LEU A 65 -2.40 -5.00 15.26
CA LEU A 65 -2.40 -6.43 15.56
C LEU A 65 -1.25 -6.80 16.51
N LYS A 66 -0.05 -6.23 16.31
CA LYS A 66 1.09 -6.41 17.21
C LYS A 66 0.73 -5.91 18.61
N LYS A 67 0.22 -4.68 18.73
CA LYS A 67 -0.18 -4.10 20.02
C LYS A 67 -1.17 -5.01 20.76
N ILE A 68 -2.27 -5.43 20.11
CA ILE A 68 -3.27 -6.28 20.79
C ILE A 68 -2.74 -7.71 21.07
N SER A 69 -1.78 -8.20 20.31
CA SER A 69 -1.11 -9.46 20.63
C SER A 69 -0.28 -9.38 21.92
N GLU A 70 0.28 -8.22 22.20
CA GLU A 70 1.08 -7.93 23.40
C GLU A 70 0.18 -7.64 24.61
N THR A 71 -0.85 -6.79 24.44
CA THR A 71 -1.72 -6.31 25.53
C THR A 71 -2.87 -7.27 25.87
N GLY A 72 -3.30 -8.10 24.91
CA GLY A 72 -4.50 -8.93 25.07
C GLY A 72 -5.83 -8.15 24.97
N GLU A 73 -5.78 -6.85 24.68
CA GLU A 73 -6.97 -6.01 24.53
C GLU A 73 -7.84 -6.47 23.35
N ALA A 74 -9.16 -6.34 23.50
CA ALA A 74 -10.08 -6.59 22.40
C ALA A 74 -10.09 -5.41 21.40
N LEU A 75 -10.09 -5.72 20.10
CA LEU A 75 -10.13 -4.73 19.01
C LEU A 75 -11.42 -4.84 18.22
N LYS A 76 -12.22 -3.77 18.22
CA LYS A 76 -13.37 -3.65 17.33
C LYS A 76 -12.95 -3.31 15.92
N MET A 77 -13.31 -4.14 14.95
CA MET A 77 -12.98 -3.97 13.53
C MET A 77 -14.24 -3.95 12.66
N SER A 78 -14.09 -3.51 11.41
CA SER A 78 -15.12 -3.69 10.37
C SER A 78 -15.40 -5.17 10.15
N PRO A 79 -16.40 -5.57 9.35
CA PRO A 79 -16.65 -6.98 9.04
C PRO A 79 -15.45 -7.73 8.45
N GLY A 80 -14.45 -7.00 7.90
CA GLY A 80 -13.16 -7.57 7.47
C GLY A 80 -13.19 -8.26 6.11
N GLU A 81 -14.18 -7.98 5.29
CA GLU A 81 -14.35 -8.55 3.94
C GLU A 81 -13.57 -7.77 2.87
N GLN A 82 -13.22 -6.50 3.16
CA GLN A 82 -12.42 -5.68 2.24
C GLN A 82 -11.08 -6.34 1.97
N LEU A 83 -10.67 -6.30 0.69
CA LEU A 83 -9.36 -6.78 0.27
C LEU A 83 -8.29 -5.77 0.66
N ILE A 84 -7.20 -6.28 1.19
CA ILE A 84 -6.01 -5.51 1.58
C ILE A 84 -4.85 -5.95 0.72
N ASP A 85 -4.18 -4.98 0.13
CA ASP A 85 -2.93 -5.18 -0.61
C ASP A 85 -1.80 -4.49 0.18
N ILE A 86 -0.94 -5.29 0.76
CA ILE A 86 0.17 -4.81 1.60
C ILE A 86 1.50 -5.29 1.06
N VAL A 87 2.46 -4.37 0.91
CA VAL A 87 3.79 -4.62 0.36
C VAL A 87 4.85 -4.41 1.44
N TYR A 88 5.80 -5.34 1.56
CA TYR A 88 6.91 -5.19 2.48
C TYR A 88 7.86 -4.08 2.02
N ILE A 89 8.42 -3.33 2.98
CA ILE A 89 9.21 -2.13 2.70
C ILE A 89 10.42 -2.38 1.80
N ASP A 90 11.08 -3.54 1.89
CA ASP A 90 12.24 -3.84 1.06
C ASP A 90 11.86 -3.93 -0.43
N ASP A 91 10.69 -4.51 -0.75
CA ASP A 91 10.17 -4.56 -2.11
C ASP A 91 9.82 -3.14 -2.62
N VAL A 92 9.29 -2.28 -1.74
CA VAL A 92 9.02 -0.87 -2.08
C VAL A 92 10.33 -0.13 -2.37
N VAL A 93 11.36 -0.30 -1.54
CA VAL A 93 12.68 0.30 -1.77
C VAL A 93 13.27 -0.18 -3.09
N GLU A 94 13.18 -1.47 -3.40
CA GLU A 94 13.63 -1.99 -4.70
C GLU A 94 12.88 -1.33 -5.87
N ALA A 95 11.56 -1.14 -5.75
CA ALA A 95 10.78 -0.43 -6.76
C ALA A 95 11.30 0.99 -7.01
N PHE A 96 11.63 1.73 -5.93
CA PHE A 96 12.20 3.08 -6.05
C PHE A 96 13.56 3.08 -6.74
N VAL A 97 14.45 2.17 -6.38
CA VAL A 97 15.78 2.04 -7.01
C VAL A 97 15.65 1.72 -8.50
N LEU A 98 14.77 0.78 -8.86
CA LEU A 98 14.54 0.41 -10.26
C LEU A 98 13.85 1.53 -11.04
N ALA A 99 12.89 2.24 -10.43
CA ALA A 99 12.26 3.40 -11.04
C ALA A 99 13.26 4.52 -11.35
N GLY A 100 14.23 4.77 -10.45
CA GLY A 100 15.32 5.70 -10.69
C GLY A 100 16.16 5.31 -11.91
N LYS A 101 16.56 4.04 -12.00
CA LYS A 101 17.29 3.51 -13.16
C LYS A 101 16.45 3.59 -14.44
N TYR A 102 15.18 3.24 -14.37
CA TYR A 102 14.28 3.32 -15.50
C TYR A 102 14.09 4.76 -15.97
N LEU A 103 13.93 5.70 -15.06
CA LEU A 103 13.79 7.13 -15.35
C LEU A 103 15.00 7.70 -16.11
N THR A 104 16.21 7.28 -15.76
CA THR A 104 17.42 7.73 -16.47
C THR A 104 17.54 7.16 -17.87
N ALA A 105 17.06 5.93 -18.10
CA ALA A 105 17.07 5.26 -19.39
C ALA A 105 15.86 5.61 -20.29
N CYS A 106 14.79 6.14 -19.71
CA CYS A 106 13.57 6.48 -20.41
C CYS A 106 13.81 7.60 -21.45
N LYS A 107 13.26 7.39 -22.66
CA LYS A 107 13.37 8.36 -23.77
C LYS A 107 12.31 9.46 -23.72
N TYR A 108 11.25 9.25 -22.93
CA TYR A 108 10.12 10.15 -22.81
C TYR A 108 10.25 11.03 -21.57
N ASP A 109 9.69 12.23 -21.61
CA ASP A 109 9.65 13.12 -20.45
C ASP A 109 8.71 12.57 -19.36
N TYR A 110 7.57 11.96 -19.73
CA TYR A 110 6.74 11.20 -18.82
C TYR A 110 6.90 9.71 -19.04
N CYS A 111 7.49 9.04 -18.07
CA CYS A 111 7.85 7.61 -18.15
C CYS A 111 6.74 6.67 -17.64
N GLY A 112 5.57 7.21 -17.30
CA GLY A 112 4.38 6.44 -16.94
C GLY A 112 4.06 6.40 -15.45
N THR A 113 2.87 5.85 -15.14
CA THR A 113 2.37 5.57 -13.78
C THR A 113 2.40 4.06 -13.52
N TYR A 114 2.91 3.66 -12.35
CA TYR A 114 3.07 2.25 -11.97
C TYR A 114 2.56 2.01 -10.55
N GLY A 115 1.86 0.90 -10.35
CA GLY A 115 1.46 0.43 -9.03
C GLY A 115 2.59 -0.32 -8.33
N VAL A 116 2.85 -0.01 -7.07
CA VAL A 116 3.74 -0.78 -6.19
C VAL A 116 2.86 -1.60 -5.25
N SER A 117 2.46 -2.77 -5.71
CA SER A 117 1.45 -3.66 -5.16
C SER A 117 2.03 -5.04 -4.85
N SER A 118 1.47 -5.74 -3.88
CA SER A 118 1.78 -7.17 -3.66
C SER A 118 1.28 -8.07 -4.80
N THR A 119 0.41 -7.56 -5.67
CA THR A 119 -0.32 -8.29 -6.71
C THR A 119 -1.30 -9.37 -6.21
N LYS A 120 -1.42 -9.53 -4.91
CA LYS A 120 -2.24 -10.58 -4.25
C LYS A 120 -3.05 -9.97 -3.10
N PRO A 121 -4.04 -9.10 -3.40
CA PRO A 121 -4.91 -8.61 -2.36
C PRO A 121 -5.73 -9.74 -1.73
N ILE A 122 -5.82 -9.76 -0.41
CA ILE A 122 -6.55 -10.76 0.35
C ILE A 122 -7.51 -10.10 1.35
N PRO A 123 -8.59 -10.79 1.80
CA PRO A 123 -9.50 -10.25 2.80
C PRO A 123 -8.77 -9.87 4.10
N LEU A 124 -9.19 -8.79 4.74
CA LEU A 124 -8.60 -8.36 6.01
C LEU A 124 -8.63 -9.48 7.06
N ARG A 125 -9.69 -10.31 7.07
CA ARG A 125 -9.77 -11.49 7.96
C ARG A 125 -8.63 -12.46 7.71
N GLU A 126 -8.22 -12.65 6.47
CA GLU A 126 -7.11 -13.54 6.11
C GLU A 126 -5.76 -12.93 6.51
N VAL A 127 -5.58 -11.61 6.36
CA VAL A 127 -4.39 -10.91 6.90
C VAL A 127 -4.24 -11.15 8.39
N VAL A 128 -5.35 -11.03 9.15
CA VAL A 128 -5.35 -11.30 10.60
C VAL A 128 -5.01 -12.76 10.89
N LYS A 129 -5.61 -13.72 10.17
CA LYS A 129 -5.31 -15.13 10.34
C LYS A 129 -3.83 -15.45 10.11
N ILE A 130 -3.25 -14.91 9.02
CA ILE A 130 -1.81 -15.10 8.75
C ILE A 130 -0.97 -14.48 9.87
N PHE A 131 -1.36 -13.33 10.42
CA PHE A 131 -0.67 -12.71 11.54
C PHE A 131 -0.74 -13.60 12.80
N GLU A 132 -1.92 -14.11 13.14
CA GLU A 132 -2.12 -15.04 14.27
C GLU A 132 -1.25 -16.30 14.15
N ASP A 133 -1.24 -16.89 12.95
CA ASP A 133 -0.46 -18.11 12.67
C ASP A 133 1.05 -17.86 12.82
N VAL A 134 1.54 -16.67 12.38
CA VAL A 134 2.95 -16.30 12.52
C VAL A 134 3.31 -15.93 13.96
N ALA A 135 2.42 -15.22 14.66
CA ALA A 135 2.62 -14.81 16.05
C ALA A 135 2.43 -15.98 17.05
N GLY A 136 1.84 -17.09 16.60
CA GLY A 136 1.49 -18.23 17.47
C GLY A 136 0.42 -17.90 18.51
N LYS A 137 -0.41 -16.88 18.28
CA LYS A 137 -1.35 -16.35 19.26
C LYS A 137 -2.66 -15.88 18.60
N LYS A 138 -3.79 -16.30 19.18
CA LYS A 138 -5.11 -15.79 18.77
C LYS A 138 -5.35 -14.40 19.32
N LEU A 139 -5.97 -13.56 18.50
CA LEU A 139 -6.28 -12.18 18.84
C LEU A 139 -7.76 -12.02 19.19
N SER A 140 -8.04 -11.16 20.17
CA SER A 140 -9.41 -10.82 20.53
C SER A 140 -9.96 -9.75 19.59
N ILE A 141 -10.60 -10.17 18.48
CA ILE A 141 -11.17 -9.26 17.48
C ILE A 141 -12.70 -9.40 17.43
N GLU A 142 -13.39 -8.29 17.63
CA GLU A 142 -14.83 -8.15 17.44
C GLU A 142 -15.10 -7.68 16.01
N TRP A 143 -15.36 -8.64 15.11
CA TRP A 143 -15.69 -8.36 13.72
C TRP A 143 -17.09 -7.76 13.59
N GLY A 144 -17.22 -6.66 12.82
CA GLY A 144 -18.47 -5.91 12.71
C GLY A 144 -18.73 -4.97 13.89
N GLY A 145 -17.83 -4.90 14.87
CA GLY A 145 -17.90 -3.97 15.99
C GLY A 145 -17.75 -2.49 15.57
N ARG A 146 -17.37 -2.24 14.31
CA ARG A 146 -17.40 -0.93 13.64
C ARG A 146 -17.92 -1.06 12.22
N PRO A 147 -18.68 -0.07 11.71
CA PRO A 147 -19.10 -0.06 10.31
C PRO A 147 -17.89 0.17 9.39
N TYR A 148 -18.05 -0.13 8.12
CA TYR A 148 -17.13 0.36 7.08
C TYR A 148 -17.16 1.89 7.01
N ARG A 149 -16.07 2.49 6.57
CA ARG A 149 -15.99 3.93 6.30
C ARG A 149 -16.86 4.28 5.09
N ALA A 150 -17.31 5.52 4.98
CA ALA A 150 -18.15 5.97 3.87
C ALA A 150 -17.53 5.72 2.47
N ARG A 151 -16.20 5.75 2.37
CA ARG A 151 -15.43 5.42 1.15
C ARG A 151 -14.43 4.31 1.45
N GLU A 152 -14.91 3.21 2.03
CA GLU A 152 -14.08 2.02 2.23
C GLU A 152 -13.73 1.40 0.89
N ILE A 153 -12.46 1.12 0.66
CA ILE A 153 -12.01 0.40 -0.52
C ILE A 153 -12.27 -1.08 -0.28
N MET A 154 -13.31 -1.62 -0.93
CA MET A 154 -13.61 -3.05 -0.84
C MET A 154 -12.66 -3.88 -1.72
N VAL A 155 -12.30 -3.35 -2.88
CA VAL A 155 -11.32 -3.93 -3.80
C VAL A 155 -10.30 -2.85 -4.15
N PRO A 156 -9.00 -3.07 -3.87
CA PRO A 156 -7.95 -2.12 -4.23
C PRO A 156 -7.89 -1.86 -5.74
N TRP A 157 -7.30 -0.72 -6.11
CA TRP A 157 -7.02 -0.41 -7.51
C TRP A 157 -6.28 -1.57 -8.18
N HIS A 158 -6.77 -2.02 -9.35
CA HIS A 158 -6.23 -3.16 -10.08
C HIS A 158 -5.96 -2.88 -11.58
N SER A 159 -6.29 -1.67 -12.06
CA SER A 159 -5.99 -1.24 -13.43
C SER A 159 -4.60 -0.60 -13.59
N TYR A 160 -3.64 -0.97 -12.73
CA TYR A 160 -2.26 -0.48 -12.80
C TYR A 160 -1.38 -1.40 -13.63
N LYS A 161 -0.23 -0.85 -14.05
CA LYS A 161 0.90 -1.62 -14.56
C LYS A 161 1.97 -1.73 -13.49
N LEU A 162 2.68 -2.83 -13.44
CA LEU A 162 3.90 -2.93 -12.64
C LEU A 162 5.06 -2.22 -13.33
N LEU A 163 6.00 -1.70 -12.53
CA LEU A 163 7.25 -1.15 -13.07
C LEU A 163 8.00 -2.24 -13.86
N PRO A 164 8.55 -1.93 -15.04
CA PRO A 164 9.34 -2.89 -15.81
C PRO A 164 10.46 -3.52 -14.98
N SER A 165 10.60 -4.83 -15.07
CA SER A 165 11.59 -5.65 -14.34
C SER A 165 11.45 -5.65 -12.82
N TRP A 166 10.35 -5.12 -12.27
CA TRP A 166 10.05 -5.19 -10.84
C TRP A 166 8.85 -6.10 -10.57
N GLN A 167 8.96 -6.85 -9.49
CA GLN A 167 7.84 -7.59 -8.89
C GLN A 167 8.08 -7.77 -7.39
N PRO A 168 7.02 -7.86 -6.58
CA PRO A 168 7.16 -8.11 -5.14
C PRO A 168 7.74 -9.51 -4.91
N LYS A 169 8.66 -9.65 -3.96
CA LYS A 169 9.41 -10.89 -3.67
C LYS A 169 9.08 -11.45 -2.30
N ILE A 170 8.67 -10.58 -1.36
CA ILE A 170 8.47 -10.97 0.04
C ILE A 170 7.00 -11.28 0.29
N PRO A 171 6.64 -12.57 0.46
CA PRO A 171 5.28 -12.95 0.81
C PRO A 171 4.86 -12.38 2.15
N LEU A 172 3.56 -12.11 2.34
CA LEU A 172 3.03 -11.51 3.56
C LEU A 172 3.46 -12.26 4.83
N GLN A 173 3.41 -13.58 4.82
CA GLN A 173 3.80 -14.41 5.96
C GLN A 173 5.28 -14.20 6.35
N GLU A 174 6.17 -14.10 5.36
CA GLU A 174 7.60 -13.83 5.60
C GLU A 174 7.81 -12.40 6.11
N GLY A 175 7.15 -11.42 5.50
CA GLY A 175 7.22 -10.04 5.92
C GLY A 175 6.71 -9.83 7.36
N ILE A 176 5.62 -10.52 7.76
CA ILE A 176 5.12 -10.49 9.15
C ILE A 176 6.15 -11.11 10.10
N LYS A 177 6.83 -12.21 9.72
CA LYS A 177 7.92 -12.78 10.53
C LYS A 177 9.04 -11.78 10.77
N LYS A 178 9.45 -11.05 9.71
CA LYS A 178 10.46 -9.99 9.83
C LYS A 178 9.97 -8.83 10.72
N PHE A 179 8.71 -8.41 10.53
CA PHE A 179 8.07 -7.34 11.30
C PHE A 179 8.01 -7.65 12.82
N LEU A 180 7.76 -8.91 13.18
CA LEU A 180 7.66 -9.33 14.59
C LEU A 180 9.01 -9.59 15.26
N LYS A 181 10.05 -9.95 14.50
CA LYS A 181 11.39 -10.26 15.06
C LYS A 181 12.18 -9.06 15.53
N GLN A 182 11.84 -7.87 15.09
CA GLN A 182 12.55 -6.64 15.44
C GLN A 182 11.81 -5.96 16.61
N THR A 183 12.19 -6.40 17.80
CA THR A 183 11.80 -5.75 19.06
C THR A 183 13.06 -5.34 19.79
#